data_73aca9e8694943776ade3e908f57f939
#
_entry.id   73aca9e8694943776ade3e908f57f939
#
_cell.length_a   1.000
_cell.length_b   1.000
_cell.length_c   1.000
_cell.angle_alpha   90.00
_cell.angle_beta   90.00
_cell.angle_gamma   90.00
#
_symmetry.space_group_name_H-M   'P 1'
#
loop_
_entity.id
_entity.type
_entity.pdbx_description
1 polymer ?
#
loop_
_entity_poly.entity_id
_entity_poly.type
_entity_poly.pdbx_seq_one_letter_code
_entity_poly.pdbx_strand_id
1 'polypeptide(L)' 'MNAQELDDVYTRLAYALTEVGEEKTSMVLARLVLLLMQRVGDASAVSAAIDDAVEGFRP' A
#
# COMPACT_ATOMS: atom_id res chain seq x y z
N MET A 1 11.85 -5.07 6.30
CA MET A 1 10.95 -5.94 7.10
C MET A 1 11.19 -7.40 6.76
N ASN A 2 11.20 -8.26 7.76
CA ASN A 2 11.18 -9.70 7.52
C ASN A 2 9.75 -10.17 7.21
N ALA A 3 9.59 -11.46 6.86
CA ALA A 3 8.29 -11.99 6.45
C ALA A 3 7.23 -11.90 7.56
N GLN A 4 7.64 -12.11 8.82
CA GLN A 4 6.73 -12.03 9.95
C GLN A 4 6.24 -10.60 10.16
N GLU A 5 7.14 -9.65 10.10
CA GLU A 5 6.80 -8.23 10.24
C GLU A 5 5.86 -7.78 9.13
N LEU A 6 6.10 -8.20 7.89
CA LEU A 6 5.23 -7.88 6.76
C LEU A 6 3.82 -8.42 6.99
N ASP A 7 3.70 -9.67 7.43
CA ASP A 7 2.42 -10.30 7.76
C ASP A 7 1.68 -9.51 8.85
N ASP A 8 2.38 -9.13 9.91
CA ASP A 8 1.78 -8.41 11.02
C ASP A 8 1.24 -7.06 10.59
N VAL A 9 2.02 -6.34 9.79
CA VAL A 9 1.61 -5.01 9.29
C VAL A 9 0.46 -5.13 8.30
N TYR A 10 0.51 -6.13 7.41
CA TYR A 10 -0.56 -6.37 6.46
C TYR A 10 -1.87 -6.70 7.18
N THR A 11 -1.81 -7.52 8.21
CA THR A 11 -2.97 -7.86 9.04
C THR A 11 -3.56 -6.60 9.70
N ARG A 12 -2.69 -5.75 10.24
CA ARG A 12 -3.11 -4.48 10.81
C ARG A 12 -3.82 -3.60 9.79
N LEU A 13 -3.30 -3.54 8.58
CA LEU A 13 -3.95 -2.80 7.49
C LEU A 13 -5.34 -3.33 7.20
N ALA A 14 -5.49 -4.66 7.13
CA ALA A 14 -6.78 -5.29 6.86
C ALA A 14 -7.82 -4.91 7.93
N TYR A 15 -7.44 -4.92 9.20
CA TYR A 15 -8.33 -4.49 10.28
C TYR A 15 -8.69 -3.02 10.17
N ALA A 16 -7.73 -2.16 9.86
CA ALA A 16 -7.99 -0.73 9.71
C ALA A 16 -8.99 -0.47 8.57
N LEU A 17 -8.85 -1.18 7.45
CA LEU A 17 -9.77 -1.04 6.32
C LEU A 17 -11.18 -1.51 6.69
N THR A 18 -11.29 -2.57 7.49
CA THR A 18 -12.58 -3.04 7.98
C THR A 18 -13.25 -1.99 8.88
N GLU A 19 -12.48 -1.32 9.73
CA GLU A 19 -13.00 -0.27 10.61
C GLU A 19 -13.57 0.92 9.84
N VAL A 20 -12.90 1.35 8.78
CA VAL A 20 -13.34 2.53 8.02
C VAL A 20 -14.46 2.22 7.04
N GLY A 21 -14.64 0.96 6.69
CA GLY A 21 -15.72 0.51 5.79
C GLY A 21 -15.34 0.55 4.32
N GLU A 22 -16.09 -0.21 3.53
CA GLU A 22 -15.81 -0.40 2.10
C GLU A 22 -15.80 0.89 1.29
N GLU A 23 -16.70 1.81 1.62
CA GLU A 23 -16.83 3.06 0.86
C GLU A 23 -15.57 3.93 0.94
N LYS A 24 -14.81 3.80 2.02
CA LYS A 24 -13.63 4.63 2.27
C LYS A 24 -12.31 3.90 2.02
N THR A 25 -12.37 2.62 1.70
CA THR A 25 -11.16 1.80 1.52
C THR A 25 -10.20 2.37 0.49
N SER A 26 -10.69 2.74 -0.70
CA SER A 26 -9.84 3.29 -1.76
C SER A 26 -9.19 4.59 -1.33
N MET A 27 -9.92 5.45 -0.63
CA MET A 27 -9.39 6.72 -0.13
C MET A 27 -8.29 6.50 0.90
N VAL A 28 -8.49 5.57 1.83
CA VAL A 28 -7.49 5.24 2.85
C VAL A 28 -6.24 4.66 2.21
N LEU A 29 -6.40 3.74 1.25
CA LEU A 29 -5.27 3.15 0.54
C LEU A 29 -4.48 4.19 -0.25
N ALA A 30 -5.16 5.11 -0.93
CA ALA A 30 -4.49 6.18 -1.66
C ALA A 30 -3.70 7.08 -0.69
N ARG A 31 -4.28 7.42 0.45
CA ARG A 31 -3.60 8.21 1.47
C ARG A 31 -2.40 7.48 2.04
N LEU A 32 -2.54 6.19 2.31
CA LEU A 32 -1.43 5.37 2.81
C LEU A 32 -0.28 5.35 1.81
N VAL A 33 -0.59 5.18 0.52
CA VAL A 33 0.44 5.18 -0.53
C VAL A 33 1.19 6.49 -0.55
N LEU A 34 0.50 7.64 -0.47
CA LEU A 34 1.16 8.94 -0.43
C LEU A 34 2.09 9.08 0.78
N LEU A 35 1.66 8.62 1.95
CA LEU A 35 2.49 8.63 3.14
C LEU A 35 3.74 7.77 2.98
N LEU A 36 3.57 6.58 2.40
CA LEU A 36 4.69 5.67 2.16
C LEU A 36 5.67 6.23 1.13
N MET A 37 5.17 6.89 0.07
CA MET A 37 6.03 7.55 -0.91
C MET A 37 6.93 8.58 -0.25
N GLN A 38 6.38 9.38 0.65
CA GLN A 38 7.16 10.38 1.37
C GLN A 38 8.22 9.74 2.26
N ARG A 39 7.90 8.62 2.89
CA ARG A 39 8.83 7.92 3.78
C ARG A 39 9.92 7.18 3.03
N VAL A 40 9.61 6.62 1.86
CA VAL A 40 10.61 6.01 0.99
C VAL A 40 11.55 7.07 0.44
N GLY A 41 11.00 8.19 -0.03
CA GLY A 41 11.78 9.35 -0.45
C GLY A 41 12.62 9.16 -1.71
N ASP A 42 12.39 8.11 -2.48
CA ASP A 42 13.14 7.79 -3.70
C ASP A 42 12.17 7.59 -4.85
N ALA A 43 12.15 8.56 -5.77
CA ALA A 43 11.22 8.56 -6.89
C ALA A 43 11.39 7.34 -7.79
N SER A 44 12.62 6.91 -8.04
CA SER A 44 12.88 5.74 -8.89
C SER A 44 12.36 4.45 -8.26
N ALA A 45 12.57 4.28 -6.96
CA ALA A 45 12.07 3.12 -6.23
C ALA A 45 10.55 3.07 -6.23
N VAL A 46 9.90 4.21 -6.00
CA VAL A 46 8.43 4.29 -6.00
C VAL A 46 7.88 4.03 -7.39
N SER A 47 8.49 4.60 -8.43
CA SER A 47 8.08 4.39 -9.83
C SER A 47 8.17 2.91 -10.20
N ALA A 48 9.25 2.24 -9.83
CA ALA A 48 9.41 0.80 -10.07
C ALA A 48 8.34 -0.02 -9.35
N ALA A 49 8.01 0.36 -8.11
CA ALA A 49 6.96 -0.31 -7.36
C ALA A 49 5.58 -0.14 -8.02
N ILE A 50 5.31 1.03 -8.60
CA ILE A 50 4.07 1.25 -9.35
C ILE A 50 3.99 0.32 -10.55
N ASP A 51 5.07 0.21 -11.32
CA ASP A 51 5.12 -0.68 -12.47
C ASP A 51 4.86 -2.13 -12.05
N ASP A 52 5.48 -2.57 -10.97
CA ASP A 52 5.27 -3.91 -10.44
C ASP A 52 3.82 -4.12 -9.99
N ALA A 53 3.23 -3.11 -9.35
CA ALA A 53 1.88 -3.21 -8.83
C ALA A 53 0.82 -3.36 -9.92
N VAL A 54 1.05 -2.78 -11.11
CA VAL A 54 0.08 -2.86 -12.21
C VAL A 54 0.35 -4.02 -13.17
N GLU A 55 1.44 -4.72 -12.99
CA GLU A 55 1.79 -5.85 -13.84
C GLU A 55 0.69 -6.91 -13.80
N GLY A 56 0.29 -7.38 -14.98
CA GLY A 56 -0.79 -8.37 -15.11
C GLY A 56 -2.20 -7.79 -15.12
N PHE A 57 -2.35 -6.50 -14.81
CA PHE A 57 -3.66 -5.82 -14.83
C PHE A 57 -3.86 -4.95 -16.07
N ARG A 58 -2.80 -4.62 -16.76
CA ARG A 58 -2.88 -3.84 -18.01
C ARG A 58 -3.14 -4.78 -19.20
N PRO A 59 -3.97 -4.36 -20.18
CA PRO A 59 -4.18 -5.13 -21.39
C PRO A 59 -2.92 -5.26 -22.26
#